data_27f22252da2c22ea07f5a66bbcf0acd0
#
_entry.id   27f22252da2c22ea07f5a66bbcf0acd0
#
_cell.length_a   1.000
_cell.length_b   1.000
_cell.length_c   1.000
_cell.angle_alpha   90.00
_cell.angle_beta   90.00
_cell.angle_gamma   90.00
#
_symmetry.space_group_name_H-M   'P 1'
#
loop_
_entity.id
_entity.type
_entity.pdbx_description
1 polymer ?
#
loop_
_entity_poly.entity_id
_entity_poly.type
_entity_poly.pdbx_seq_one_letter_code
_entity_poly.pdbx_strand_id
1 'polypeptide(L)'
;MRMGFEDPPETAERTLWGGPVGGELPSWDGPVGGDLPSWGGRVTGEPPWGGPVTEERLLWGEPVSADQLAAAERGYARCGPAERLLWERLSVFEGAFGRDAVHEVCASWTLPPGTILAVLDRLVPLALLPVDDLFAGEDDVPRYWMPHPMRAVGARRLTERGDRPDLVLRHRRWCVKLARRAADWWQSGRQLDARDLALRELPDLAAAMDPTTAPHARDDEAGAAVEIAVSLWFLWVVCGRVAEGRTRLRHALALLGADPSARALWLAAFLELESGRPEEADPLLVQAWAAAVRDGDDGALGLLAHLRGSTALYQGRTRAAADEFREALALMGEYPEFGPTRHACWAGIALALCRTDPEAAQEALDQADLDRESRWSWRGRDRYAEAWSYIARAELAAWDGDLGRAAEHARWALREHLRMGSAAGAAGAAELLAQIRVSTGRRDAAAHLLGAVDLFRSSVFDTSYRPAEFCVVTRARSERALRLLLGGRELRYAYEEGARRGLFTLAGEA
;
A
#
# COMPACT_ATOMS: atom_id res chain seq x y z
N MET A 1 37.16 -54.01 -14.86
CA MET A 1 35.95 -53.64 -15.62
C MET A 1 35.21 -52.59 -14.79
N ARG A 2 35.51 -51.32 -15.03
CA ARG A 2 34.85 -50.19 -14.37
C ARG A 2 33.80 -49.68 -15.34
N MET A 3 32.54 -49.77 -14.97
CA MET A 3 31.46 -49.11 -15.71
C MET A 3 31.46 -47.62 -15.27
N GLY A 4 31.60 -46.75 -16.27
CA GLY A 4 31.47 -45.31 -16.07
C GLY A 4 29.98 -44.95 -15.95
N PHE A 5 29.66 -44.22 -14.94
CA PHE A 5 28.41 -43.45 -14.85
C PHE A 5 28.67 -42.12 -15.61
N GLU A 6 27.96 -41.91 -16.68
CA GLU A 6 27.89 -40.61 -17.35
C GLU A 6 27.04 -39.68 -16.45
N ASP A 7 27.65 -38.53 -16.10
CA ASP A 7 26.95 -37.44 -15.43
C ASP A 7 25.90 -36.85 -16.34
N PRO A 8 24.70 -36.46 -15.81
CA PRO A 8 23.68 -35.79 -16.58
C PRO A 8 24.14 -34.36 -16.94
N PRO A 9 23.60 -33.77 -18.03
CA PRO A 9 24.10 -32.51 -18.57
C PRO A 9 23.83 -31.32 -17.60
N GLU A 10 24.89 -30.86 -16.98
CA GLU A 10 24.94 -29.66 -16.08
C GLU A 10 24.55 -28.33 -16.77
N THR A 11 24.28 -28.34 -18.07
CA THR A 11 24.20 -27.12 -18.88
C THR A 11 22.80 -26.49 -18.98
N ALA A 12 21.74 -27.22 -18.63
CA ALA A 12 20.38 -26.68 -18.77
C ALA A 12 19.90 -25.91 -17.52
N GLU A 13 20.37 -26.27 -16.32
CA GLU A 13 19.94 -25.63 -15.06
C GLU A 13 20.66 -24.31 -14.78
N ARG A 14 21.93 -24.19 -15.10
CA ARG A 14 22.70 -22.94 -14.92
C ARG A 14 22.22 -21.76 -15.79
N THR A 15 21.57 -22.01 -16.92
CA THR A 15 21.03 -20.97 -17.80
C THR A 15 19.75 -20.30 -17.28
N LEU A 16 19.05 -20.90 -16.32
CA LEU A 16 17.88 -20.29 -15.69
C LEU A 16 18.24 -19.26 -14.60
N TRP A 17 19.43 -19.41 -13.97
CA TRP A 17 19.77 -18.65 -12.75
C TRP A 17 20.98 -17.72 -12.87
N GLY A 18 21.79 -17.74 -13.91
CA GLY A 18 22.95 -16.87 -13.95
C GLY A 18 23.91 -17.04 -15.10
N GLY A 19 23.59 -16.58 -16.28
CA GLY A 19 24.58 -16.33 -17.34
C GLY A 19 24.48 -14.88 -17.81
N PRO A 20 25.59 -14.23 -18.25
CA PRO A 20 25.53 -12.89 -18.79
C PRO A 20 24.62 -12.88 -20.02
N VAL A 21 23.56 -12.07 -19.97
CA VAL A 21 22.68 -11.81 -21.12
C VAL A 21 23.37 -10.78 -22.00
N GLY A 22 24.34 -11.26 -22.79
CA GLY A 22 24.90 -10.50 -23.90
C GLY A 22 24.21 -10.93 -25.20
N GLY A 23 23.12 -10.28 -25.51
CA GLY A 23 22.36 -10.43 -26.75
C GLY A 23 21.19 -9.46 -26.72
N GLU A 24 21.11 -8.63 -27.76
CA GLU A 24 19.97 -7.74 -27.97
C GLU A 24 18.66 -8.55 -27.86
N LEU A 25 17.78 -8.12 -26.96
CA LEU A 25 16.43 -8.68 -26.83
C LEU A 25 15.71 -8.40 -28.16
N PRO A 26 15.14 -9.42 -28.85
CA PRO A 26 14.32 -9.16 -30.01
C PRO A 26 13.13 -8.29 -29.60
N SER A 27 12.95 -7.14 -30.26
CA SER A 27 11.78 -6.30 -30.17
C SER A 27 10.52 -7.16 -30.38
N TRP A 28 9.58 -7.04 -29.48
CA TRP A 28 8.33 -7.78 -29.57
C TRP A 28 7.36 -7.04 -30.50
N ASP A 29 7.42 -7.37 -31.79
CA ASP A 29 6.42 -7.03 -32.80
C ASP A 29 5.36 -8.17 -32.88
N GLY A 30 4.61 -8.38 -31.81
CA GLY A 30 3.41 -9.17 -31.83
C GLY A 30 2.19 -8.24 -31.98
N PRO A 31 1.17 -8.60 -32.80
CA PRO A 31 0.06 -7.72 -33.03
C PRO A 31 -0.74 -7.47 -31.75
N VAL A 32 -0.61 -6.28 -31.20
CA VAL A 32 -1.60 -5.71 -30.27
C VAL A 32 -2.77 -5.25 -31.14
N GLY A 33 -3.64 -6.17 -31.48
CA GLY A 33 -4.77 -5.88 -32.37
C GLY A 33 -5.58 -7.14 -32.66
N GLY A 34 -6.11 -7.76 -31.65
CA GLY A 34 -7.18 -8.72 -31.78
C GLY A 34 -8.17 -8.42 -30.68
N ASP A 35 -9.44 -8.18 -31.07
CA ASP A 35 -10.55 -7.94 -30.16
C ASP A 35 -10.53 -8.94 -29.01
N LEU A 36 -10.07 -8.49 -27.85
CA LEU A 36 -10.30 -9.20 -26.59
C LEU A 36 -11.81 -9.15 -26.34
N PRO A 37 -12.49 -10.29 -26.17
CA PRO A 37 -13.89 -10.28 -25.81
C PRO A 37 -14.03 -9.47 -24.52
N SER A 38 -14.95 -8.49 -24.52
CA SER A 38 -15.34 -7.70 -23.39
C SER A 38 -15.83 -8.63 -22.28
N TRP A 39 -14.97 -8.90 -21.31
CA TRP A 39 -15.31 -9.67 -20.11
C TRP A 39 -16.14 -8.83 -19.16
N GLY A 40 -17.42 -8.63 -19.50
CA GLY A 40 -18.46 -8.12 -18.61
C GLY A 40 -19.00 -9.20 -17.68
N GLY A 41 -18.14 -10.01 -17.09
CA GLY A 41 -18.49 -10.94 -16.02
C GLY A 41 -18.23 -10.28 -14.67
N ARG A 42 -19.30 -10.00 -13.91
CA ARG A 42 -19.16 -9.63 -12.50
C ARG A 42 -18.41 -10.75 -11.79
N VAL A 43 -17.18 -10.47 -11.35
CA VAL A 43 -16.49 -11.29 -10.37
C VAL A 43 -17.25 -11.08 -9.05
N THR A 44 -18.12 -12.03 -8.71
CA THR A 44 -18.81 -12.08 -7.41
C THR A 44 -17.85 -12.66 -6.39
N GLY A 45 -17.02 -11.80 -5.84
CA GLY A 45 -16.09 -12.08 -4.76
C GLY A 45 -15.30 -10.80 -4.52
N GLU A 46 -15.75 -9.97 -3.57
CA GLU A 46 -14.96 -8.83 -3.13
C GLU A 46 -13.64 -9.35 -2.55
N PRO A 47 -12.48 -8.81 -3.01
CA PRO A 47 -11.22 -9.15 -2.40
C PRO A 47 -11.25 -8.69 -0.93
N PRO A 48 -10.62 -9.42 -0.01
CA PRO A 48 -10.63 -9.13 1.43
C PRO A 48 -10.04 -7.78 1.83
N TRP A 49 -9.50 -6.99 0.90
CA TRP A 49 -9.06 -5.60 1.12
C TRP A 49 -9.92 -4.54 0.40
N GLY A 50 -11.14 -4.87 0.00
CA GLY A 50 -11.98 -3.99 -0.81
C GLY A 50 -11.33 -3.75 -2.17
N GLY A 51 -11.80 -4.44 -3.22
CA GLY A 51 -11.54 -4.05 -4.61
C GLY A 51 -11.95 -2.59 -4.80
N PRO A 52 -11.70 -1.99 -5.98
CA PRO A 52 -12.07 -0.62 -6.20
C PRO A 52 -13.55 -0.47 -5.91
N VAL A 53 -13.84 -0.10 -4.68
CA VAL A 53 -15.11 0.49 -4.34
C VAL A 53 -15.03 1.76 -5.16
N THR A 54 -15.72 1.82 -6.26
CA THR A 54 -15.77 3.00 -7.10
C THR A 54 -16.03 4.17 -6.17
N GLU A 55 -15.16 5.18 -6.19
CA GLU A 55 -15.25 6.38 -5.35
C GLU A 55 -16.69 6.94 -5.32
N GLU A 56 -17.42 6.77 -6.40
CA GLU A 56 -18.84 7.07 -6.51
C GLU A 56 -19.74 6.33 -5.51
N ARG A 57 -19.42 5.12 -5.07
CA ARG A 57 -20.30 4.35 -4.15
C ARG A 57 -20.08 4.67 -2.68
N LEU A 58 -18.87 5.15 -2.29
CA LEU A 58 -18.57 5.54 -0.90
C LEU A 58 -18.73 7.05 -0.66
N LEU A 59 -18.47 7.88 -1.66
CA LEU A 59 -18.55 9.34 -1.56
C LEU A 59 -19.93 9.89 -1.96
N TRP A 60 -20.63 9.21 -2.84
CA TRP A 60 -21.93 9.65 -3.36
C TRP A 60 -22.93 8.50 -3.18
N GLY A 61 -23.42 8.32 -1.96
CA GLY A 61 -24.60 7.48 -1.74
C GLY A 61 -25.70 7.86 -2.74
N GLU A 62 -26.60 6.92 -3.07
CA GLU A 62 -27.74 7.20 -3.94
C GLU A 62 -28.36 8.55 -3.58
N PRO A 63 -28.81 9.37 -4.56
CA PRO A 63 -29.35 10.68 -4.28
C PRO A 63 -30.47 10.54 -3.24
N VAL A 64 -30.33 11.29 -2.13
CA VAL A 64 -31.27 11.25 -1.01
C VAL A 64 -32.64 11.64 -1.52
N SER A 65 -33.63 10.76 -1.38
CA SER A 65 -34.99 11.05 -1.79
C SER A 65 -35.63 12.11 -0.87
N ALA A 66 -36.60 12.83 -1.39
CA ALA A 66 -37.36 13.83 -0.61
C ALA A 66 -38.03 13.20 0.63
N ASP A 67 -38.49 11.95 0.52
CA ASP A 67 -39.13 11.23 1.63
C ASP A 67 -38.14 10.86 2.73
N GLN A 68 -36.93 10.45 2.34
CA GLN A 68 -35.84 10.16 3.29
C GLN A 68 -35.41 11.43 4.03
N LEU A 69 -35.28 12.55 3.31
CA LEU A 69 -34.96 13.84 3.91
C LEU A 69 -36.06 14.32 4.85
N ALA A 70 -37.34 14.18 4.46
CA ALA A 70 -38.47 14.50 5.31
C ALA A 70 -38.53 13.61 6.56
N ALA A 71 -38.16 12.33 6.45
CA ALA A 71 -38.07 11.43 7.60
C ALA A 71 -36.97 11.86 8.58
N ALA A 72 -35.79 12.24 8.05
CA ALA A 72 -34.67 12.76 8.85
C ALA A 72 -35.05 14.07 9.57
N GLU A 73 -35.75 14.99 8.90
CA GLU A 73 -36.26 16.23 9.51
C GLU A 73 -37.26 15.95 10.65
N ARG A 74 -38.16 14.98 10.48
CA ARG A 74 -39.06 14.56 11.55
C ARG A 74 -38.32 13.97 12.75
N GLY A 75 -37.26 13.17 12.50
CA GLY A 75 -36.35 12.66 13.51
C GLY A 75 -35.67 13.77 14.30
N TYR A 76 -35.07 14.72 13.58
CA TYR A 76 -34.42 15.89 14.15
C TYR A 76 -35.37 16.76 14.99
N ALA A 77 -36.62 16.96 14.54
CA ALA A 77 -37.60 17.73 15.25
C ALA A 77 -38.00 17.14 16.63
N ARG A 78 -37.86 15.81 16.78
CA ARG A 78 -38.14 15.08 18.03
C ARG A 78 -37.02 15.16 19.05
N CYS A 79 -35.82 15.57 18.64
CA CYS A 79 -34.66 15.69 19.50
C CYS A 79 -34.75 16.92 20.42
N GLY A 80 -34.21 16.79 21.63
CA GLY A 80 -33.96 17.92 22.53
C GLY A 80 -32.82 18.81 22.07
N PRO A 81 -32.59 19.94 22.71
CA PRO A 81 -31.54 20.90 22.27
C PRO A 81 -30.14 20.30 22.24
N ALA A 82 -29.76 19.48 23.22
CA ALA A 82 -28.46 18.84 23.30
C ALA A 82 -28.28 17.77 22.21
N GLU A 83 -29.30 16.95 21.95
CA GLU A 83 -29.30 15.94 20.91
C GLU A 83 -29.22 16.61 19.52
N ARG A 84 -29.95 17.71 19.27
CA ARG A 84 -29.86 18.47 18.01
C ARG A 84 -28.47 19.02 17.79
N LEU A 85 -27.89 19.62 18.82
CA LEU A 85 -26.53 20.16 18.73
C LEU A 85 -25.48 19.06 18.43
N LEU A 86 -25.61 17.89 19.08
CA LEU A 86 -24.72 16.77 18.80
C LEU A 86 -24.98 16.21 17.40
N TRP A 87 -26.23 16.03 16.96
CA TRP A 87 -26.57 15.61 15.61
C TRP A 87 -25.91 16.50 14.54
N GLU A 88 -26.05 17.82 14.68
CA GLU A 88 -25.43 18.81 13.79
C GLU A 88 -23.91 18.63 13.72
N ARG A 89 -23.26 18.43 14.89
CA ARG A 89 -21.79 18.26 14.95
C ARG A 89 -21.31 16.94 14.39
N LEU A 90 -22.05 15.86 14.62
CA LEU A 90 -21.71 14.54 14.07
C LEU A 90 -21.76 14.50 12.53
N SER A 91 -22.45 15.45 11.89
CA SER A 91 -22.51 15.52 10.43
C SER A 91 -21.19 15.82 9.75
N VAL A 92 -20.13 16.16 10.50
CA VAL A 92 -18.78 16.39 9.94
C VAL A 92 -18.08 15.09 9.60
N PHE A 93 -18.48 13.96 10.24
CA PHE A 93 -17.89 12.66 9.95
C PHE A 93 -18.44 12.09 8.65
N GLU A 94 -17.53 11.62 7.80
CA GLU A 94 -17.86 10.93 6.55
C GLU A 94 -17.93 9.42 6.72
N GLY A 95 -17.15 8.88 7.66
CA GLY A 95 -17.09 7.47 8.02
C GLY A 95 -17.83 7.10 9.29
N ALA A 96 -17.58 5.88 9.75
CA ALA A 96 -18.00 5.46 11.08
C ALA A 96 -17.05 6.03 12.13
N PHE A 97 -17.58 6.49 13.25
CA PHE A 97 -16.85 7.13 14.34
C PHE A 97 -17.08 6.44 15.68
N GLY A 98 -16.07 6.47 16.53
CA GLY A 98 -16.13 5.97 17.90
C GLY A 98 -16.39 7.08 18.91
N ARG A 99 -16.56 6.70 20.18
CA ARG A 99 -16.80 7.63 21.30
C ARG A 99 -15.67 8.64 21.49
N ASP A 100 -14.42 8.23 21.23
CA ASP A 100 -13.24 9.11 21.31
C ASP A 100 -13.31 10.24 20.29
N ALA A 101 -13.70 9.94 19.05
CA ALA A 101 -13.87 10.93 17.99
C ALA A 101 -14.97 11.93 18.35
N VAL A 102 -16.11 11.44 18.87
CA VAL A 102 -17.21 12.30 19.34
C VAL A 102 -16.73 13.24 20.44
N HIS A 103 -15.99 12.73 21.40
CA HIS A 103 -15.44 13.53 22.50
C HIS A 103 -14.47 14.60 21.99
N GLU A 104 -13.51 14.25 21.16
CA GLU A 104 -12.46 15.16 20.67
C GLU A 104 -13.02 16.24 19.72
N VAL A 105 -13.91 15.85 18.83
CA VAL A 105 -14.42 16.74 17.77
C VAL A 105 -15.63 17.54 18.23
N CYS A 106 -16.59 16.89 18.90
CA CYS A 106 -17.90 17.48 19.17
C CYS A 106 -18.03 18.16 20.55
N ALA A 107 -17.11 17.91 21.50
CA ALA A 107 -17.21 18.51 22.82
C ALA A 107 -16.95 20.03 22.80
N SER A 108 -17.66 20.76 23.69
CA SER A 108 -17.49 22.20 23.88
C SER A 108 -18.07 22.62 25.23
N TRP A 109 -18.04 23.91 25.53
CA TRP A 109 -18.68 24.46 26.72
C TRP A 109 -20.24 24.26 26.72
N THR A 110 -20.88 24.25 25.53
CA THR A 110 -22.33 23.98 25.38
C THR A 110 -22.68 22.50 25.43
N LEU A 111 -21.69 21.61 25.16
CA LEU A 111 -21.81 20.16 25.22
C LEU A 111 -20.57 19.60 25.92
N PRO A 112 -20.49 19.67 27.24
CA PRO A 112 -19.30 19.34 28.01
C PRO A 112 -18.88 17.87 27.85
N PRO A 113 -17.57 17.57 27.94
CA PRO A 113 -17.02 16.21 27.87
C PRO A 113 -17.73 15.20 28.78
N GLY A 114 -18.09 15.59 30.00
CA GLY A 114 -18.75 14.71 30.98
C GLY A 114 -20.18 14.34 30.63
N THR A 115 -20.83 15.03 29.70
CA THR A 115 -22.25 14.79 29.34
C THR A 115 -22.43 14.31 27.89
N ILE A 116 -21.44 14.54 27.01
CA ILE A 116 -21.56 14.29 25.57
C ILE A 116 -21.88 12.82 25.25
N LEU A 117 -21.30 11.87 25.97
CA LEU A 117 -21.52 10.46 25.75
C LEU A 117 -22.92 10.01 26.14
N ALA A 118 -23.48 10.61 27.20
CA ALA A 118 -24.88 10.37 27.58
C ALA A 118 -25.86 10.96 26.55
N VAL A 119 -25.52 12.08 25.91
CA VAL A 119 -26.29 12.65 24.79
C VAL A 119 -26.19 11.75 23.57
N LEU A 120 -24.99 11.20 23.27
CA LEU A 120 -24.76 10.25 22.19
C LEU A 120 -25.64 9.00 22.36
N ASP A 121 -25.66 8.40 23.57
CA ASP A 121 -26.44 7.19 23.83
C ASP A 121 -27.95 7.43 23.61
N ARG A 122 -28.46 8.64 23.86
CA ARG A 122 -29.87 9.01 23.55
C ARG A 122 -30.09 9.28 22.06
N LEU A 123 -29.04 9.72 21.34
CA LEU A 123 -29.14 10.03 19.93
C LEU A 123 -29.01 8.78 19.03
N VAL A 124 -28.31 7.74 19.50
CA VAL A 124 -28.15 6.48 18.76
C VAL A 124 -29.49 5.96 18.18
N PRO A 125 -30.56 5.74 18.95
CA PRO A 125 -31.81 5.19 18.40
C PRO A 125 -32.54 6.13 17.44
N LEU A 126 -32.15 7.39 17.33
CA LEU A 126 -32.86 8.42 16.56
C LEU A 126 -32.16 8.74 15.22
N ALA A 127 -30.84 8.65 15.15
CA ALA A 127 -30.08 9.19 14.05
C ALA A 127 -28.84 8.37 13.63
N LEU A 128 -28.46 7.35 14.39
CA LEU A 128 -27.23 6.62 14.18
C LEU A 128 -27.49 5.12 14.03
N LEU A 129 -26.62 4.46 13.26
CA LEU A 129 -26.60 3.01 13.14
C LEU A 129 -25.33 2.48 13.83
N PRO A 130 -25.43 1.47 14.69
CA PRO A 130 -24.26 0.74 15.14
C PRO A 130 -23.64 0.03 13.94
N VAL A 131 -22.32 -0.01 13.88
CA VAL A 131 -21.56 -0.66 12.81
C VAL A 131 -20.75 -1.77 13.43
N ASP A 132 -20.92 -2.99 12.92
CA ASP A 132 -20.03 -4.09 13.23
C ASP A 132 -18.70 -3.79 12.52
N ASP A 133 -17.65 -3.56 13.30
CA ASP A 133 -16.35 -3.22 12.76
C ASP A 133 -15.68 -4.48 12.21
N LEU A 134 -15.56 -4.59 10.88
CA LEU A 134 -14.83 -5.66 10.20
C LEU A 134 -13.34 -5.70 10.60
N PHE A 135 -12.87 -4.63 11.21
CA PHE A 135 -11.50 -4.49 11.73
C PHE A 135 -11.46 -4.46 13.26
N ALA A 136 -12.54 -4.91 13.93
CA ALA A 136 -12.59 -4.97 15.38
C ALA A 136 -11.50 -5.89 15.91
N GLY A 137 -10.61 -5.32 16.74
CA GLY A 137 -9.69 -6.07 17.57
C GLY A 137 -10.37 -6.52 18.86
N GLU A 138 -9.62 -7.14 19.77
CA GLU A 138 -10.13 -7.61 21.08
C GLU A 138 -10.76 -6.51 21.96
N ASP A 139 -10.49 -5.22 21.67
CA ASP A 139 -11.09 -4.05 22.33
C ASP A 139 -12.32 -3.56 21.54
N ASP A 140 -13.42 -4.24 21.64
CA ASP A 140 -14.68 -3.98 20.93
C ASP A 140 -15.37 -2.70 21.42
N VAL A 141 -14.87 -1.54 20.95
CA VAL A 141 -15.48 -0.23 21.25
C VAL A 141 -16.57 0.06 20.23
N PRO A 142 -17.83 0.28 20.66
CA PRO A 142 -18.93 0.56 19.74
C PRO A 142 -18.64 1.72 18.80
N ARG A 143 -18.85 1.50 17.51
CA ARG A 143 -18.75 2.53 16.47
C ARG A 143 -20.14 2.81 15.90
N TYR A 144 -20.33 4.00 15.40
CA TYR A 144 -21.61 4.49 14.89
C TYR A 144 -21.40 5.11 13.52
N TRP A 145 -22.36 4.93 12.65
CA TRP A 145 -22.41 5.58 11.35
C TRP A 145 -23.70 6.41 11.24
N MET A 146 -23.58 7.62 10.69
CA MET A 146 -24.71 8.50 10.46
C MET A 146 -25.20 8.32 9.01
N PRO A 147 -26.44 7.84 8.80
CA PRO A 147 -27.02 7.69 7.46
C PRO A 147 -27.04 9.02 6.69
N HIS A 148 -26.81 8.94 5.39
CA HIS A 148 -26.67 10.12 4.53
C HIS A 148 -27.82 11.16 4.65
N PRO A 149 -29.12 10.78 4.74
CA PRO A 149 -30.20 11.76 4.97
C PRO A 149 -30.07 12.49 6.31
N MET A 150 -29.65 11.77 7.36
CA MET A 150 -29.45 12.34 8.70
C MET A 150 -28.26 13.32 8.69
N ARG A 151 -27.17 12.94 8.02
CA ARG A 151 -25.98 13.77 7.84
C ARG A 151 -26.31 15.04 7.05
N ALA A 152 -27.07 14.93 5.96
CA ALA A 152 -27.48 16.09 5.16
C ALA A 152 -28.28 17.13 5.98
N VAL A 153 -29.23 16.68 6.83
CA VAL A 153 -29.98 17.56 7.75
C VAL A 153 -29.01 18.21 8.75
N GLY A 154 -28.14 17.44 9.40
CA GLY A 154 -27.17 17.95 10.36
C GLY A 154 -26.23 18.99 9.76
N ALA A 155 -25.65 18.69 8.60
CA ALA A 155 -24.70 19.57 7.90
C ALA A 155 -25.33 20.91 7.48
N ARG A 156 -26.61 20.87 6.99
CA ARG A 156 -27.34 22.09 6.68
C ARG A 156 -27.56 22.94 7.94
N ARG A 157 -28.04 22.34 9.02
CA ARG A 157 -28.29 23.04 10.31
C ARG A 157 -27.00 23.61 10.91
N LEU A 158 -25.89 22.84 10.85
CA LEU A 158 -24.58 23.29 11.28
C LEU A 158 -24.11 24.52 10.47
N THR A 159 -24.35 24.53 9.16
CA THR A 159 -24.03 25.66 8.27
C THR A 159 -24.91 26.88 8.58
N GLU A 160 -26.23 26.68 8.78
CA GLU A 160 -27.15 27.75 9.16
C GLU A 160 -26.77 28.42 10.50
N ARG A 161 -26.17 27.64 11.42
CA ARG A 161 -25.66 28.13 12.71
C ARG A 161 -24.36 28.91 12.59
N GLY A 162 -23.58 28.70 11.53
CA GLY A 162 -22.25 29.29 11.32
C GLY A 162 -21.09 28.56 12.00
N ASP A 163 -21.37 27.42 12.68
CA ASP A 163 -20.35 26.67 13.46
C ASP A 163 -19.52 25.70 12.61
N ARG A 164 -19.88 25.49 11.31
CA ARG A 164 -19.24 24.52 10.42
C ARG A 164 -17.72 24.70 10.27
N PRO A 165 -17.18 25.92 10.08
CA PRO A 165 -15.72 26.09 9.89
C PRO A 165 -14.92 25.63 11.10
N ASP A 166 -15.34 25.99 12.30
CA ASP A 166 -14.64 25.60 13.54
C ASP A 166 -14.68 24.08 13.75
N LEU A 167 -15.78 23.44 13.40
CA LEU A 167 -15.94 22.01 13.58
C LEU A 167 -15.11 21.23 12.55
N VAL A 168 -15.06 21.65 11.29
CA VAL A 168 -14.19 21.09 10.25
C VAL A 168 -12.73 21.18 10.67
N LEU A 169 -12.30 22.30 11.26
CA LEU A 169 -10.94 22.45 11.79
C LEU A 169 -10.65 21.46 12.94
N ARG A 170 -11.60 21.22 13.84
CA ARG A 170 -11.44 20.22 14.92
C ARG A 170 -11.38 18.81 14.36
N HIS A 171 -12.24 18.48 13.41
CA HIS A 171 -12.23 17.19 12.71
C HIS A 171 -10.88 16.97 12.00
N ARG A 172 -10.36 17.97 11.29
CA ARG A 172 -9.04 17.87 10.63
C ARG A 172 -7.92 17.64 11.64
N ARG A 173 -7.93 18.35 12.78
CA ARG A 173 -6.96 18.09 13.86
C ARG A 173 -7.04 16.68 14.43
N TRP A 174 -8.25 16.14 14.55
CA TRP A 174 -8.47 14.75 14.92
C TRP A 174 -7.88 13.80 13.88
N CYS A 175 -8.11 14.02 12.61
CA CYS A 175 -7.55 13.24 11.51
C CYS A 175 -6.01 13.28 11.48
N VAL A 176 -5.39 14.42 11.76
CA VAL A 176 -3.93 14.51 11.94
C VAL A 176 -3.44 13.61 13.08
N LYS A 177 -4.13 13.64 14.26
CA LYS A 177 -3.80 12.73 15.37
C LYS A 177 -3.92 11.26 15.00
N LEU A 178 -4.96 10.90 14.24
CA LEU A 178 -5.15 9.53 13.76
C LEU A 178 -4.06 9.10 12.77
N ALA A 179 -3.71 9.95 11.81
CA ALA A 179 -2.67 9.68 10.84
C ALA A 179 -1.30 9.49 11.51
N ARG A 180 -0.95 10.36 12.47
CA ARG A 180 0.27 10.21 13.29
C ARG A 180 0.26 8.90 14.09
N ARG A 181 -0.85 8.58 14.75
CA ARG A 181 -1.00 7.31 15.49
C ARG A 181 -0.78 6.10 14.58
N ALA A 182 -1.35 6.11 13.38
CA ALA A 182 -1.14 5.04 12.40
C ALA A 182 0.33 4.95 11.96
N ALA A 183 0.99 6.10 11.73
CA ALA A 183 2.43 6.16 11.45
C ALA A 183 3.28 5.59 12.60
N ASP A 184 2.98 5.94 13.85
CA ASP A 184 3.67 5.44 15.04
C ASP A 184 3.48 3.92 15.19
N TRP A 185 2.28 3.41 14.93
CA TRP A 185 2.03 1.96 14.93
C TRP A 185 2.80 1.25 13.84
N TRP A 186 2.88 1.83 12.65
CA TRP A 186 3.68 1.30 11.56
C TRP A 186 5.16 1.19 11.95
N GLN A 187 5.74 2.27 12.47
CA GLN A 187 7.14 2.31 12.88
C GLN A 187 7.44 1.43 14.09
N SER A 188 6.45 1.17 14.94
CA SER A 188 6.59 0.25 16.08
C SER A 188 6.38 -1.22 15.73
N GLY A 189 6.27 -1.58 14.43
CA GLY A 189 6.09 -2.96 13.97
C GLY A 189 4.64 -3.49 14.05
N ARG A 190 3.69 -2.66 14.46
CA ARG A 190 2.25 -2.94 14.41
C ARG A 190 1.66 -2.64 13.03
N GLN A 191 2.32 -3.11 11.97
CA GLN A 191 2.04 -2.68 10.60
C GLN A 191 0.63 -3.05 10.11
N LEU A 192 0.12 -4.22 10.50
CA LEU A 192 -1.25 -4.61 10.16
C LEU A 192 -2.28 -3.76 10.91
N ASP A 193 -2.05 -3.50 12.20
CA ASP A 193 -2.94 -2.65 12.99
C ASP A 193 -2.94 -1.20 12.44
N ALA A 194 -1.77 -0.70 12.04
CA ALA A 194 -1.62 0.61 11.41
C ALA A 194 -2.41 0.72 10.10
N ARG A 195 -2.29 -0.31 9.25
CA ARG A 195 -3.06 -0.42 8.00
C ARG A 195 -4.56 -0.44 8.29
N ASP A 196 -4.99 -1.30 9.21
CA ASP A 196 -6.41 -1.50 9.53
C ASP A 196 -7.02 -0.23 10.15
N LEU A 197 -6.26 0.47 11.02
CA LEU A 197 -6.66 1.79 11.53
C LEU A 197 -6.81 2.80 10.37
N ALA A 198 -5.81 2.90 9.49
CA ALA A 198 -5.84 3.85 8.38
C ALA A 198 -6.97 3.56 7.39
N LEU A 199 -7.24 2.28 7.07
CA LEU A 199 -8.34 1.89 6.19
C LEU A 199 -9.72 2.16 6.83
N ARG A 200 -9.86 1.87 8.11
CA ARG A 200 -11.10 2.11 8.86
C ARG A 200 -11.46 3.59 8.93
N GLU A 201 -10.48 4.45 9.13
CA GLU A 201 -10.66 5.90 9.25
C GLU A 201 -10.50 6.63 7.90
N LEU A 202 -10.29 5.91 6.81
CA LEU A 202 -9.98 6.49 5.50
C LEU A 202 -11.04 7.50 5.00
N PRO A 203 -12.36 7.29 5.17
CA PRO A 203 -13.35 8.28 4.74
C PRO A 203 -13.14 9.64 5.40
N ASP A 204 -12.88 9.67 6.71
CA ASP A 204 -12.64 10.90 7.46
C ASP A 204 -11.27 11.52 7.16
N LEU A 205 -10.22 10.69 7.04
CA LEU A 205 -8.89 11.11 6.62
C LEU A 205 -8.92 11.72 5.21
N ALA A 206 -9.68 11.13 4.31
CA ALA A 206 -9.88 11.60 2.95
C ALA A 206 -10.60 12.97 2.92
N ALA A 207 -11.67 13.11 3.70
CA ALA A 207 -12.40 14.36 3.82
C ALA A 207 -11.53 15.48 4.44
N ALA A 208 -10.67 15.15 5.40
CA ALA A 208 -9.76 16.08 6.01
C ALA A 208 -8.68 16.60 5.05
N MET A 209 -8.32 15.80 4.03
CA MET A 209 -7.38 16.18 2.97
C MET A 209 -8.05 16.89 1.79
N ASP A 210 -9.39 16.95 1.72
CA ASP A 210 -10.12 17.54 0.60
C ASP A 210 -10.09 19.07 0.67
N PRO A 211 -9.59 19.76 -0.38
CA PRO A 211 -9.56 21.21 -0.46
C PRO A 211 -10.95 21.85 -0.52
N THR A 212 -11.94 21.15 -1.04
CA THR A 212 -13.30 21.68 -1.22
C THR A 212 -14.03 21.91 0.11
N THR A 213 -13.58 21.25 1.19
CA THR A 213 -14.16 21.41 2.53
C THR A 213 -13.78 22.73 3.20
N ALA A 214 -12.72 23.41 2.68
CA ALA A 214 -12.26 24.69 3.20
C ALA A 214 -11.77 25.60 2.05
N PRO A 215 -12.69 26.17 1.23
CA PRO A 215 -12.34 26.96 0.04
C PRO A 215 -11.52 28.23 0.29
N HIS A 216 -11.31 28.60 1.55
CA HIS A 216 -10.46 29.69 2.03
C HIS A 216 -9.39 29.16 2.99
N ALA A 217 -8.84 27.95 2.71
CA ALA A 217 -7.84 27.32 3.54
C ALA A 217 -6.68 28.29 3.85
N ARG A 218 -6.41 28.45 5.12
CA ARG A 218 -5.19 29.11 5.58
C ARG A 218 -4.03 28.16 5.39
N ASP A 219 -2.81 28.68 5.34
CA ASP A 219 -1.59 27.87 5.19
C ASP A 219 -1.52 26.68 6.18
N ASP A 220 -2.00 26.87 7.41
CA ASP A 220 -2.09 25.82 8.44
C ASP A 220 -3.00 24.65 8.04
N GLU A 221 -4.02 24.88 7.24
CA GLU A 221 -4.97 23.83 6.81
C GLU A 221 -4.42 23.01 5.65
N ALA A 222 -3.72 23.66 4.73
CA ALA A 222 -3.00 22.98 3.66
C ALA A 222 -1.85 22.14 4.24
N GLY A 223 -1.14 22.66 5.22
CA GLY A 223 -0.10 21.95 5.96
C GLY A 223 -0.63 20.68 6.62
N ALA A 224 -1.81 20.74 7.24
CA ALA A 224 -2.45 19.57 7.86
C ALA A 224 -2.83 18.49 6.83
N ALA A 225 -3.29 18.88 5.63
CA ALA A 225 -3.59 17.92 4.56
C ALA A 225 -2.32 17.21 4.06
N VAL A 226 -1.23 17.95 3.87
CA VAL A 226 0.08 17.38 3.52
C VAL A 226 0.57 16.46 4.62
N GLU A 227 0.44 16.86 5.89
CA GLU A 227 0.86 16.06 7.03
C GLU A 227 0.12 14.73 7.13
N ILE A 228 -1.20 14.73 6.94
CA ILE A 228 -1.99 13.49 6.86
C ILE A 228 -1.47 12.60 5.73
N ALA A 229 -1.30 13.16 4.52
CA ALA A 229 -0.83 12.41 3.38
C ALA A 229 0.56 11.79 3.62
N VAL A 230 1.49 12.55 4.18
CA VAL A 230 2.85 12.10 4.49
C VAL A 230 2.85 11.05 5.60
N SER A 231 2.10 11.25 6.68
CA SER A 231 1.99 10.27 7.78
C SER A 231 1.47 8.91 7.30
N LEU A 232 0.58 8.91 6.31
CA LEU A 232 0.00 7.70 5.72
C LEU A 232 0.80 7.13 4.54
N TRP A 233 2.09 7.49 4.38
CA TRP A 233 2.92 7.02 3.28
C TRP A 233 2.82 5.52 3.05
N PHE A 234 2.81 4.72 4.12
CA PHE A 234 2.73 3.27 4.06
C PHE A 234 1.40 2.78 3.47
N LEU A 235 0.30 3.49 3.74
CA LEU A 235 -1.01 3.15 3.18
C LEU A 235 -1.00 3.29 1.67
N TRP A 236 -0.39 4.35 1.17
CA TRP A 236 -0.32 4.62 -0.26
C TRP A 236 0.67 3.71 -0.96
N VAL A 237 1.90 3.65 -0.46
CA VAL A 237 3.03 2.95 -1.10
C VAL A 237 2.96 1.45 -0.88
N VAL A 238 2.75 1.01 0.37
CA VAL A 238 2.83 -0.41 0.73
C VAL A 238 1.48 -1.11 0.59
N CYS A 239 0.38 -0.47 1.02
CA CYS A 239 -0.93 -1.12 1.07
C CYS A 239 -1.76 -0.96 -0.22
N GLY A 240 -1.09 -0.70 -1.36
CA GLY A 240 -1.70 -0.78 -2.70
C GLY A 240 -2.63 0.38 -3.08
N ARG A 241 -2.54 1.55 -2.38
CA ARG A 241 -3.38 2.72 -2.68
C ARG A 241 -2.61 3.84 -3.39
N VAL A 242 -1.71 3.47 -4.28
CA VAL A 242 -0.79 4.39 -4.97
C VAL A 242 -1.53 5.49 -5.73
N ALA A 243 -2.53 5.15 -6.52
CA ALA A 243 -3.29 6.11 -7.33
C ALA A 243 -4.05 7.13 -6.46
N GLU A 244 -4.67 6.66 -5.38
CA GLU A 244 -5.35 7.50 -4.40
C GLU A 244 -4.37 8.43 -3.69
N GLY A 245 -3.27 7.88 -3.14
CA GLY A 245 -2.22 8.66 -2.48
C GLY A 245 -1.65 9.75 -3.37
N ARG A 246 -1.39 9.43 -4.64
CA ARG A 246 -0.91 10.39 -5.65
C ARG A 246 -1.89 11.53 -5.90
N THR A 247 -3.17 11.22 -6.05
CA THR A 247 -4.21 12.23 -6.26
C THR A 247 -4.34 13.14 -5.05
N ARG A 248 -4.41 12.58 -3.83
CA ARG A 248 -4.57 13.34 -2.60
C ARG A 248 -3.37 14.20 -2.29
N LEU A 249 -2.14 13.65 -2.40
CA LEU A 249 -0.93 14.42 -2.18
C LEU A 249 -0.81 15.58 -3.17
N ARG A 250 -1.11 15.36 -4.45
CA ARG A 250 -1.11 16.43 -5.46
C ARG A 250 -2.08 17.55 -5.11
N HIS A 251 -3.30 17.20 -4.69
CA HIS A 251 -4.28 18.20 -4.27
C HIS A 251 -3.82 18.95 -3.03
N ALA A 252 -3.26 18.26 -2.03
CA ALA A 252 -2.74 18.90 -0.82
C ALA A 252 -1.59 19.86 -1.13
N LEU A 253 -0.66 19.47 -1.99
CA LEU A 253 0.46 20.30 -2.42
C LEU A 253 0.02 21.53 -3.24
N ALA A 254 -1.03 21.38 -4.06
CA ALA A 254 -1.56 22.51 -4.84
C ALA A 254 -2.19 23.59 -3.97
N LEU A 255 -2.59 23.28 -2.74
CA LEU A 255 -3.12 24.21 -1.75
C LEU A 255 -2.03 24.88 -0.90
N LEU A 256 -0.83 24.27 -0.86
CA LEU A 256 0.28 24.80 -0.10
C LEU A 256 0.77 26.08 -0.79
N GLY A 257 0.65 27.23 -0.11
CA GLY A 257 1.18 28.50 -0.59
C GLY A 257 2.71 28.63 -0.44
N ALA A 258 3.36 27.63 0.17
CA ALA A 258 4.80 27.57 0.44
C ALA A 258 5.47 26.43 -0.33
N ASP A 259 6.81 26.43 -0.37
CA ASP A 259 7.59 25.35 -0.95
C ASP A 259 7.34 24.04 -0.20
N PRO A 260 7.14 22.89 -0.92
CA PRO A 260 6.94 21.61 -0.30
C PRO A 260 8.13 21.17 0.56
N SER A 261 7.84 20.47 1.67
CA SER A 261 8.88 19.85 2.50
C SER A 261 9.56 18.68 1.78
N ALA A 262 10.79 18.34 2.23
CA ALA A 262 11.53 17.20 1.69
C ALA A 262 10.72 15.88 1.77
N ARG A 263 10.02 15.64 2.88
CA ARG A 263 9.20 14.41 3.07
C ARG A 263 7.99 14.36 2.14
N ALA A 264 7.38 15.49 1.83
CA ALA A 264 6.28 15.55 0.88
C ALA A 264 6.74 15.25 -0.56
N LEU A 265 7.88 15.81 -0.96
CA LEU A 265 8.51 15.55 -2.26
C LEU A 265 9.03 14.10 -2.35
N TRP A 266 9.59 13.56 -1.26
CA TRP A 266 9.97 12.15 -1.15
C TRP A 266 8.77 11.23 -1.38
N LEU A 267 7.64 11.51 -0.73
CA LEU A 267 6.42 10.71 -0.94
C LEU A 267 5.91 10.83 -2.39
N ALA A 268 5.94 12.03 -2.97
CA ALA A 268 5.56 12.23 -4.36
C ALA A 268 6.44 11.39 -5.32
N ALA A 269 7.76 11.41 -5.13
CA ALA A 269 8.71 10.60 -5.89
C ALA A 269 8.46 9.10 -5.71
N PHE A 270 8.19 8.66 -4.49
CA PHE A 270 7.92 7.26 -4.20
C PHE A 270 6.62 6.78 -4.90
N LEU A 271 5.59 7.60 -4.90
CA LEU A 271 4.33 7.29 -5.60
C LEU A 271 4.50 7.22 -7.13
N GLU A 272 5.37 8.02 -7.72
CA GLU A 272 5.71 7.90 -9.14
C GLU A 272 6.49 6.60 -9.42
N LEU A 273 7.45 6.23 -8.55
CA LEU A 273 8.17 4.96 -8.67
C LEU A 273 7.22 3.75 -8.59
N GLU A 274 6.35 3.72 -7.57
CA GLU A 274 5.36 2.64 -7.39
C GLU A 274 4.29 2.61 -8.49
N SER A 275 4.10 3.73 -9.20
CA SER A 275 3.26 3.79 -10.41
C SER A 275 4.00 3.28 -11.66
N GLY A 276 5.23 2.79 -11.54
CA GLY A 276 6.04 2.31 -12.66
C GLY A 276 6.64 3.41 -13.53
N ARG A 277 6.90 4.59 -12.97
CA ARG A 277 7.43 5.78 -13.66
C ARG A 277 8.68 6.32 -12.99
N PRO A 278 9.79 5.55 -13.02
CA PRO A 278 11.04 5.96 -12.37
C PRO A 278 11.61 7.27 -12.93
N GLU A 279 11.38 7.58 -14.21
CA GLU A 279 11.85 8.81 -14.85
C GLU A 279 11.15 10.07 -14.29
N GLU A 280 9.93 9.93 -13.78
CA GLU A 280 9.19 11.01 -13.13
C GLU A 280 9.57 11.18 -11.66
N ALA A 281 10.10 10.14 -11.03
CA ALA A 281 10.61 10.20 -9.67
C ALA A 281 11.93 10.98 -9.55
N ASP A 282 12.84 10.84 -10.51
CA ASP A 282 14.18 11.46 -10.48
C ASP A 282 14.16 12.99 -10.24
N PRO A 283 13.40 13.81 -10.99
CA PRO A 283 13.36 15.26 -10.74
C PRO A 283 12.76 15.63 -9.38
N LEU A 284 11.82 14.84 -8.86
CA LEU A 284 11.26 15.05 -7.53
C LEU A 284 12.29 14.73 -6.42
N LEU A 285 13.12 13.71 -6.61
CA LEU A 285 14.21 13.38 -5.70
C LEU A 285 15.25 14.50 -5.61
N VAL A 286 15.60 15.14 -6.74
CA VAL A 286 16.51 16.29 -6.75
C VAL A 286 15.91 17.47 -5.98
N GLN A 287 14.62 17.77 -6.18
CA GLN A 287 13.93 18.82 -5.45
C GLN A 287 13.82 18.50 -3.95
N ALA A 288 13.53 17.26 -3.60
CA ALA A 288 13.44 16.79 -2.22
C ALA A 288 14.79 16.91 -1.49
N TRP A 289 15.89 16.60 -2.16
CA TRP A 289 17.23 16.75 -1.62
C TRP A 289 17.54 18.23 -1.33
N ALA A 290 17.26 19.10 -2.29
CA ALA A 290 17.43 20.55 -2.10
C ALA A 290 16.57 21.08 -0.93
N ALA A 291 15.34 20.60 -0.79
CA ALA A 291 14.46 20.94 0.33
C ALA A 291 15.01 20.42 1.67
N ALA A 292 15.53 19.18 1.75
CA ALA A 292 16.13 18.63 2.95
C ALA A 292 17.31 19.45 3.44
N VAL A 293 18.21 19.87 2.52
CA VAL A 293 19.35 20.72 2.83
C VAL A 293 18.90 22.12 3.27
N ARG A 294 17.92 22.70 2.57
CA ARG A 294 17.37 24.04 2.92
C ARG A 294 16.77 24.05 4.33
N ASP A 295 16.01 23.00 4.67
CA ASP A 295 15.21 22.95 5.90
C ASP A 295 16.00 22.31 7.06
N GLY A 296 17.20 21.75 6.81
CA GLY A 296 18.00 21.04 7.81
C GLY A 296 17.37 19.74 8.29
N ASP A 297 16.60 19.06 7.40
CA ASP A 297 15.97 17.76 7.71
C ASP A 297 16.94 16.61 7.37
N ASP A 298 17.93 16.37 8.23
CA ASP A 298 18.90 15.29 8.06
C ASP A 298 18.23 13.92 7.98
N GLY A 299 17.10 13.72 8.67
CA GLY A 299 16.31 12.49 8.61
C GLY A 299 15.77 12.20 7.21
N ALA A 300 15.46 13.22 6.43
CA ALA A 300 14.99 13.06 5.06
C ALA A 300 16.11 12.58 4.11
N LEU A 301 17.38 12.92 4.36
CA LEU A 301 18.48 12.52 3.49
C LEU A 301 18.62 11.00 3.40
N GLY A 302 18.47 10.28 4.51
CA GLY A 302 18.47 8.81 4.53
C GLY A 302 17.30 8.21 3.75
N LEU A 303 16.09 8.81 3.84
CA LEU A 303 14.92 8.41 3.07
C LEU A 303 15.12 8.60 1.57
N LEU A 304 15.75 9.71 1.18
CA LEU A 304 16.05 10.04 -0.21
C LEU A 304 17.09 9.09 -0.81
N ALA A 305 18.15 8.76 -0.06
CA ALA A 305 19.13 7.76 -0.47
C ALA A 305 18.47 6.37 -0.64
N HIS A 306 17.61 5.95 0.31
CA HIS A 306 16.84 4.72 0.17
C HIS A 306 15.99 4.71 -1.13
N LEU A 307 15.27 5.81 -1.42
CA LEU A 307 14.43 5.87 -2.60
C LEU A 307 15.24 5.92 -3.91
N ARG A 308 16.43 6.55 -3.92
CA ARG A 308 17.39 6.48 -5.04
C ARG A 308 17.85 5.04 -5.26
N GLY A 309 18.16 4.32 -4.17
CA GLY A 309 18.46 2.89 -4.22
C GLY A 309 17.32 2.06 -4.82
N SER A 310 16.11 2.30 -4.37
CA SER A 310 14.90 1.66 -4.90
C SER A 310 14.69 1.97 -6.38
N THR A 311 14.87 3.23 -6.80
CA THR A 311 14.77 3.64 -8.21
C THR A 311 15.84 2.97 -9.07
N ALA A 312 17.08 2.90 -8.59
CA ALA A 312 18.17 2.23 -9.28
C ALA A 312 17.93 0.72 -9.41
N LEU A 313 17.40 0.08 -8.35
CA LEU A 313 17.00 -1.34 -8.36
C LEU A 313 15.87 -1.59 -9.37
N TYR A 314 14.89 -0.71 -9.38
CA TYR A 314 13.75 -0.76 -10.31
C TYR A 314 14.23 -0.74 -11.77
N GLN A 315 15.23 0.07 -12.07
CA GLN A 315 15.86 0.23 -13.39
C GLN A 315 16.92 -0.83 -13.71
N GLY A 316 17.14 -1.83 -12.84
CA GLY A 316 18.15 -2.89 -13.03
C GLY A 316 19.59 -2.44 -12.80
N ARG A 317 19.85 -1.23 -12.28
CA ARG A 317 21.18 -0.70 -11.95
C ARG A 317 21.66 -1.22 -10.59
N THR A 318 21.91 -2.53 -10.50
CA THR A 318 22.07 -3.27 -9.25
C THR A 318 23.22 -2.78 -8.37
N ARG A 319 24.40 -2.48 -8.94
CA ARG A 319 25.53 -1.95 -8.15
C ARG A 319 25.23 -0.57 -7.59
N ALA A 320 24.70 0.33 -8.41
CA ALA A 320 24.31 1.67 -7.96
C ALA A 320 23.22 1.57 -6.88
N ALA A 321 22.26 0.66 -7.01
CA ALA A 321 21.26 0.42 -5.99
C ALA A 321 21.85 0.01 -4.64
N ALA A 322 22.80 -0.94 -4.64
CA ALA A 322 23.47 -1.38 -3.43
C ALA A 322 24.28 -0.24 -2.77
N ASP A 323 24.93 0.62 -3.56
CA ASP A 323 25.70 1.75 -3.04
C ASP A 323 24.78 2.82 -2.42
N GLU A 324 23.65 3.14 -3.06
CA GLU A 324 22.66 4.09 -2.53
C GLU A 324 22.00 3.55 -1.24
N PHE A 325 21.70 2.25 -1.13
CA PHE A 325 21.18 1.68 0.11
C PHE A 325 22.24 1.69 1.24
N ARG A 326 23.53 1.52 0.93
CA ARG A 326 24.61 1.70 1.91
C ARG A 326 24.71 3.16 2.37
N GLU A 327 24.58 4.12 1.45
CA GLU A 327 24.50 5.53 1.79
C GLU A 327 23.29 5.81 2.69
N ALA A 328 22.13 5.24 2.37
CA ALA A 328 20.95 5.36 3.22
C ALA A 328 21.20 4.84 4.65
N LEU A 329 21.86 3.69 4.80
CA LEU A 329 22.24 3.14 6.11
C LEU A 329 23.18 4.05 6.89
N ALA A 330 24.07 4.78 6.21
CA ALA A 330 24.99 5.72 6.83
C ALA A 330 24.30 7.03 7.27
N LEU A 331 23.29 7.46 6.51
CA LEU A 331 22.53 8.68 6.78
C LEU A 331 21.35 8.45 7.74
N MET A 332 20.75 7.25 7.74
CA MET A 332 19.68 6.92 8.67
C MET A 332 20.24 6.73 10.07
N GLY A 333 19.56 7.30 11.06
CA GLY A 333 19.80 6.97 12.46
C GLY A 333 19.57 5.47 12.73
N GLU A 334 20.04 5.01 13.88
CA GLU A 334 19.83 3.62 14.30
C GLU A 334 18.34 3.22 14.33
N TYR A 335 17.48 4.21 14.64
CA TYR A 335 16.03 4.04 14.72
C TYR A 335 15.33 5.18 13.98
N PRO A 336 15.11 5.04 12.66
CA PRO A 336 14.38 6.06 11.91
C PRO A 336 12.95 6.20 12.45
N GLU A 337 12.57 7.42 12.77
CA GLU A 337 11.24 7.71 13.33
C GLU A 337 10.14 7.71 12.26
N PHE A 338 10.51 7.70 10.99
CA PHE A 338 9.60 7.83 9.87
C PHE A 338 10.17 7.15 8.62
N GLY A 339 9.29 6.55 7.80
CA GLY A 339 9.64 5.98 6.51
C GLY A 339 10.19 4.55 6.57
N PRO A 340 10.87 4.09 5.53
CA PRO A 340 11.53 2.79 5.47
C PRO A 340 12.59 2.62 6.56
N THR A 341 12.71 1.42 7.06
CA THR A 341 13.66 1.08 8.13
C THR A 341 15.05 0.71 7.59
N ARG A 342 16.03 0.59 8.48
CA ARG A 342 17.36 0.02 8.13
C ARG A 342 17.25 -1.38 7.55
N HIS A 343 16.29 -2.19 8.05
CA HIS A 343 16.02 -3.52 7.49
C HIS A 343 15.62 -3.45 6.01
N ALA A 344 14.84 -2.45 5.61
CA ALA A 344 14.48 -2.24 4.21
C ALA A 344 15.72 -1.94 3.33
N CYS A 345 16.71 -1.20 3.86
CA CYS A 345 17.98 -0.97 3.16
C CYS A 345 18.78 -2.26 2.99
N TRP A 346 18.89 -3.07 4.04
CA TRP A 346 19.58 -4.36 3.97
C TRP A 346 18.90 -5.30 2.98
N ALA A 347 17.56 -5.37 3.00
CA ALA A 347 16.78 -6.13 2.03
C ALA A 347 17.03 -5.65 0.60
N GLY A 348 17.09 -4.32 0.40
CA GLY A 348 17.42 -3.70 -0.88
C GLY A 348 18.80 -4.05 -1.39
N ILE A 349 19.83 -4.06 -0.53
CA ILE A 349 21.19 -4.51 -0.87
C ILE A 349 21.18 -5.98 -1.30
N ALA A 350 20.51 -6.84 -0.51
CA ALA A 350 20.43 -8.25 -0.81
C ALA A 350 19.75 -8.52 -2.16
N LEU A 351 18.62 -7.85 -2.45
CA LEU A 351 17.93 -7.94 -3.73
C LEU A 351 18.77 -7.44 -4.89
N ALA A 352 19.54 -6.37 -4.70
CA ALA A 352 20.40 -5.83 -5.72
C ALA A 352 21.55 -6.78 -6.09
N LEU A 353 22.07 -7.52 -5.11
CA LEU A 353 23.30 -8.31 -5.26
C LEU A 353 23.06 -9.81 -5.43
N CYS A 354 21.87 -10.35 -5.10
CA CYS A 354 21.63 -11.80 -5.08
C CYS A 354 21.98 -12.56 -6.36
N ARG A 355 21.99 -11.89 -7.50
CA ARG A 355 22.35 -12.48 -8.81
C ARG A 355 23.77 -12.14 -9.30
N THR A 356 24.45 -11.17 -8.70
CA THR A 356 25.76 -10.66 -9.15
C THR A 356 26.85 -10.89 -8.13
N ASP A 357 26.52 -10.90 -6.85
CA ASP A 357 27.42 -11.12 -5.71
C ASP A 357 26.62 -11.79 -4.57
N PRO A 358 26.40 -13.12 -4.66
CA PRO A 358 25.62 -13.86 -3.68
C PRO A 358 26.19 -13.80 -2.25
N GLU A 359 27.50 -13.73 -2.11
CA GLU A 359 28.17 -13.63 -0.80
C GLU A 359 27.81 -12.31 -0.13
N ALA A 360 27.97 -11.19 -0.82
CA ALA A 360 27.58 -9.87 -0.30
C ALA A 360 26.07 -9.75 -0.04
N ALA A 361 25.26 -10.43 -0.84
CA ALA A 361 23.82 -10.49 -0.60
C ALA A 361 23.47 -11.26 0.69
N GLN A 362 24.17 -12.38 0.95
CA GLN A 362 23.99 -13.14 2.18
C GLN A 362 24.46 -12.33 3.40
N GLU A 363 25.60 -11.65 3.32
CA GLU A 363 26.07 -10.74 4.38
C GLU A 363 25.03 -9.65 4.70
N ALA A 364 24.39 -9.08 3.70
CA ALA A 364 23.33 -8.08 3.90
C ALA A 364 22.11 -8.68 4.62
N LEU A 365 21.73 -9.92 4.30
CA LEU A 365 20.64 -10.62 5.00
C LEU A 365 20.98 -10.96 6.44
N ASP A 366 22.24 -11.32 6.71
CA ASP A 366 22.73 -11.59 8.06
C ASP A 366 22.71 -10.29 8.91
N GLN A 367 23.08 -9.15 8.33
CA GLN A 367 22.96 -7.85 8.98
C GLN A 367 21.48 -7.46 9.24
N ALA A 368 20.57 -7.75 8.30
CA ALA A 368 19.13 -7.55 8.50
C ALA A 368 18.61 -8.38 9.70
N ASP A 369 19.08 -9.61 9.84
CA ASP A 369 18.72 -10.48 10.98
C ASP A 369 19.30 -9.95 12.31
N LEU A 370 20.54 -9.46 12.31
CA LEU A 370 21.17 -8.84 13.49
C LEU A 370 20.43 -7.55 13.93
N ASP A 371 20.06 -6.70 12.98
CA ASP A 371 19.26 -5.50 13.27
C ASP A 371 17.89 -5.88 13.88
N ARG A 372 17.28 -6.97 13.42
CA ARG A 372 16.03 -7.50 13.97
C ARG A 372 16.18 -8.07 15.41
N GLU A 373 17.29 -8.73 15.70
CA GLU A 373 17.57 -9.38 17.00
C GLU A 373 18.16 -8.40 18.02
N SER A 374 18.52 -7.20 17.61
CA SER A 374 19.08 -6.20 18.50
C SER A 374 18.12 -5.89 19.67
N ARG A 375 18.68 -5.41 20.80
CA ARG A 375 17.95 -5.18 22.07
C ARG A 375 16.72 -4.27 21.97
N TRP A 376 16.48 -3.69 20.80
CA TRP A 376 15.37 -2.80 20.51
C TRP A 376 14.23 -3.47 19.73
N SER A 377 14.22 -4.79 19.67
CA SER A 377 13.14 -5.63 19.10
C SER A 377 11.75 -5.39 19.74
N TRP A 378 11.68 -4.64 20.85
CA TRP A 378 10.41 -4.19 21.44
C TRP A 378 9.59 -3.25 20.52
N ARG A 379 10.24 -2.63 19.50
CA ARG A 379 9.53 -1.87 18.47
C ARG A 379 8.78 -2.76 17.46
N GLY A 380 8.94 -4.07 17.55
CA GLY A 380 8.24 -5.03 16.70
C GLY A 380 8.93 -5.30 15.36
N ARG A 381 8.30 -6.14 14.57
CA ARG A 381 8.84 -6.72 13.33
C ARG A 381 8.46 -5.87 12.14
N ASP A 382 9.45 -5.46 11.32
CA ASP A 382 9.17 -4.85 10.01
C ASP A 382 8.83 -5.93 8.98
N ARG A 383 7.55 -6.31 8.96
CA ARG A 383 7.03 -7.36 8.05
C ARG A 383 7.20 -7.01 6.59
N TYR A 384 7.12 -5.72 6.24
CA TYR A 384 7.28 -5.28 4.87
C TYR A 384 8.70 -5.49 4.36
N ALA A 385 9.69 -4.98 5.10
CA ALA A 385 11.09 -5.17 4.76
C ALA A 385 11.50 -6.66 4.79
N GLU A 386 10.98 -7.40 5.75
CA GLU A 386 11.21 -8.84 5.87
C GLU A 386 10.64 -9.61 4.67
N ALA A 387 9.48 -9.24 4.16
CA ALA A 387 8.90 -9.87 2.96
C ALA A 387 9.81 -9.70 1.73
N TRP A 388 10.45 -8.55 1.58
CA TRP A 388 11.46 -8.31 0.56
C TRP A 388 12.75 -9.13 0.81
N SER A 389 13.20 -9.25 2.07
CA SER A 389 14.33 -10.12 2.41
C SER A 389 14.08 -11.58 2.04
N TYR A 390 12.85 -12.05 2.18
CA TYR A 390 12.50 -13.42 1.78
C TYR A 390 12.48 -13.63 0.26
N ILE A 391 12.25 -12.61 -0.54
CA ILE A 391 12.45 -12.69 -2.00
C ILE A 391 13.95 -12.89 -2.31
N ALA A 392 14.84 -12.12 -1.66
CA ALA A 392 16.28 -12.29 -1.83
C ALA A 392 16.76 -13.67 -1.36
N ARG A 393 16.26 -14.17 -0.22
CA ARG A 393 16.56 -15.53 0.29
C ARG A 393 16.10 -16.61 -0.68
N ALA A 394 14.94 -16.42 -1.33
CA ALA A 394 14.46 -17.37 -2.34
C ALA A 394 15.37 -17.41 -3.58
N GLU A 395 15.84 -16.26 -4.04
CA GLU A 395 16.82 -16.18 -5.14
C GLU A 395 18.13 -16.87 -4.78
N LEU A 396 18.69 -16.62 -3.59
CA LEU A 396 19.94 -17.25 -3.14
C LEU A 396 19.79 -18.77 -2.98
N ALA A 397 18.72 -19.24 -2.32
CA ALA A 397 18.47 -20.67 -2.20
C ALA A 397 18.32 -21.37 -3.56
N ALA A 398 17.71 -20.70 -4.52
CA ALA A 398 17.60 -21.22 -5.87
C ALA A 398 18.95 -21.21 -6.62
N TRP A 399 19.81 -20.22 -6.34
CA TRP A 399 21.18 -20.20 -6.85
C TRP A 399 22.00 -21.37 -6.32
N ASP A 400 21.84 -21.73 -5.05
CA ASP A 400 22.48 -22.87 -4.40
C ASP A 400 21.89 -24.22 -4.81
N GLY A 401 20.84 -24.24 -5.65
CA GLY A 401 20.14 -25.46 -6.08
C GLY A 401 19.12 -26.00 -5.08
N ASP A 402 18.92 -25.37 -3.93
CA ASP A 402 17.88 -25.75 -2.94
C ASP A 402 16.52 -25.17 -3.34
N LEU A 403 15.93 -25.76 -4.38
CA LEU A 403 14.63 -25.33 -4.92
C LEU A 403 13.46 -25.53 -3.92
N GLY A 404 13.62 -26.43 -2.96
CA GLY A 404 12.65 -26.65 -1.89
C GLY A 404 12.56 -25.43 -0.99
N ARG A 405 13.70 -25.04 -0.42
CA ARG A 405 13.84 -23.86 0.43
C ARG A 405 13.51 -22.56 -0.31
N ALA A 406 13.93 -22.45 -1.58
CA ALA A 406 13.58 -21.31 -2.43
C ALA A 406 12.06 -21.16 -2.55
N ALA A 407 11.34 -22.25 -2.80
CA ALA A 407 9.89 -22.23 -2.88
C ALA A 407 9.21 -21.86 -1.56
N GLU A 408 9.73 -22.31 -0.43
CA GLU A 408 9.22 -21.95 0.91
C GLU A 408 9.36 -20.44 1.16
N HIS A 409 10.52 -19.88 0.88
CA HIS A 409 10.78 -18.45 1.02
C HIS A 409 9.89 -17.61 0.10
N ALA A 410 9.78 -17.98 -1.18
CA ALA A 410 8.93 -17.27 -2.15
C ALA A 410 7.44 -17.31 -1.75
N ARG A 411 6.93 -18.45 -1.22
CA ARG A 411 5.56 -18.57 -0.70
C ARG A 411 5.32 -17.69 0.50
N TRP A 412 6.28 -17.65 1.42
CA TRP A 412 6.18 -16.81 2.60
C TRP A 412 6.10 -15.32 2.20
N ALA A 413 7.01 -14.88 1.33
CA ALA A 413 7.02 -13.52 0.79
C ALA A 413 5.70 -13.17 0.10
N LEU A 414 5.19 -14.06 -0.77
CA LEU A 414 3.91 -13.88 -1.46
C LEU A 414 2.76 -13.66 -0.47
N ARG A 415 2.65 -14.52 0.54
CA ARG A 415 1.58 -14.42 1.54
C ARG A 415 1.66 -13.12 2.36
N GLU A 416 2.86 -12.71 2.79
CA GLU A 416 3.02 -11.48 3.58
C GLU A 416 2.75 -10.23 2.72
N HIS A 417 3.22 -10.18 1.47
CA HIS A 417 2.90 -9.06 0.57
C HIS A 417 1.38 -8.97 0.29
N LEU A 418 0.73 -10.10 0.02
CA LEU A 418 -0.73 -10.15 -0.15
C LEU A 418 -1.46 -9.68 1.12
N ARG A 419 -1.03 -10.16 2.29
CA ARG A 419 -1.61 -9.79 3.58
C ARG A 419 -1.53 -8.29 3.87
N MET A 420 -0.44 -7.64 3.46
CA MET A 420 -0.27 -6.19 3.61
C MET A 420 -0.94 -5.36 2.50
N GLY A 421 -1.31 -5.98 1.39
CA GLY A 421 -1.81 -5.29 0.20
C GLY A 421 -0.71 -4.79 -0.74
N SER A 422 0.54 -5.24 -0.56
CA SER A 422 1.69 -4.84 -1.39
C SER A 422 1.64 -5.53 -2.75
N ALA A 423 1.10 -4.83 -3.73
CA ALA A 423 0.84 -5.40 -5.05
C ALA A 423 2.11 -5.72 -5.83
N ALA A 424 3.10 -4.82 -5.83
CA ALA A 424 4.37 -5.03 -6.53
C ALA A 424 5.15 -6.21 -5.93
N GLY A 425 5.24 -6.28 -4.59
CA GLY A 425 5.90 -7.38 -3.90
C GLY A 425 5.21 -8.73 -4.11
N ALA A 426 3.86 -8.75 -4.06
CA ALA A 426 3.09 -9.96 -4.30
C ALA A 426 3.29 -10.50 -5.73
N ALA A 427 3.25 -9.62 -6.74
CA ALA A 427 3.50 -9.99 -8.12
C ALA A 427 4.92 -10.52 -8.31
N GLY A 428 5.95 -9.85 -7.75
CA GLY A 428 7.35 -10.27 -7.84
C GLY A 428 7.59 -11.64 -7.17
N ALA A 429 7.07 -11.86 -5.97
CA ALA A 429 7.17 -13.13 -5.26
C ALA A 429 6.45 -14.27 -6.00
N ALA A 430 5.29 -14.00 -6.61
CA ALA A 430 4.56 -14.98 -7.40
C ALA A 430 5.30 -15.36 -8.70
N GLU A 431 5.92 -14.39 -9.38
CA GLU A 431 6.73 -14.66 -10.57
C GLU A 431 8.00 -15.46 -10.24
N LEU A 432 8.65 -15.16 -9.12
CA LEU A 432 9.78 -15.96 -8.63
C LEU A 432 9.33 -17.39 -8.29
N LEU A 433 8.20 -17.56 -7.59
CA LEU A 433 7.64 -18.88 -7.32
C LEU A 433 7.28 -19.64 -8.60
N ALA A 434 6.77 -18.95 -9.63
CA ALA A 434 6.51 -19.56 -10.93
C ALA A 434 7.82 -20.04 -11.59
N GLN A 435 8.90 -19.26 -11.54
CA GLN A 435 10.21 -19.67 -12.06
C GLN A 435 10.74 -20.92 -11.33
N ILE A 436 10.64 -20.96 -9.99
CA ILE A 436 11.02 -22.15 -9.20
C ILE A 436 10.18 -23.37 -9.58
N ARG A 437 8.86 -23.18 -9.80
CA ARG A 437 7.99 -24.28 -10.25
C ARG A 437 8.34 -24.80 -11.65
N VAL A 438 8.80 -23.93 -12.54
CA VAL A 438 9.34 -24.36 -13.86
C VAL A 438 10.54 -25.26 -13.65
N SER A 439 11.51 -24.85 -12.80
CA SER A 439 12.71 -25.63 -12.52
C SER A 439 12.43 -26.96 -11.80
N THR A 440 11.33 -27.05 -11.03
CA THR A 440 10.90 -28.31 -10.38
C THR A 440 9.94 -29.15 -11.23
N GLY A 441 9.73 -28.80 -12.50
CA GLY A 441 8.86 -29.54 -13.43
C GLY A 441 7.36 -29.33 -13.23
N ARG A 442 6.93 -28.43 -12.32
CA ARG A 442 5.52 -28.12 -12.05
C ARG A 442 4.99 -27.07 -13.03
N ARG A 443 4.96 -27.41 -14.33
CA ARG A 443 4.75 -26.49 -15.44
C ARG A 443 3.38 -25.81 -15.41
N ASP A 444 2.30 -26.60 -15.21
CA ASP A 444 0.92 -26.07 -15.17
C ASP A 444 0.74 -25.12 -13.99
N ALA A 445 1.23 -25.51 -12.82
CA ALA A 445 1.16 -24.67 -11.64
C ALA A 445 1.96 -23.35 -11.78
N ALA A 446 3.06 -23.35 -12.53
CA ALA A 446 3.80 -22.15 -12.88
C ALA A 446 2.99 -21.27 -13.84
N ALA A 447 2.41 -21.85 -14.90
CA ALA A 447 1.60 -21.13 -15.86
C ALA A 447 0.32 -20.54 -15.20
N HIS A 448 -0.33 -21.25 -14.28
CA HIS A 448 -1.45 -20.75 -13.49
C HIS A 448 -1.05 -19.50 -12.69
N LEU A 449 0.11 -19.52 -12.00
CA LEU A 449 0.56 -18.34 -11.26
C LEU A 449 0.78 -17.13 -12.16
N LEU A 450 1.42 -17.32 -13.32
CA LEU A 450 1.67 -16.21 -14.23
C LEU A 450 0.37 -15.62 -14.80
N GLY A 451 -0.60 -16.46 -15.13
CA GLY A 451 -1.94 -16.00 -15.56
C GLY A 451 -2.69 -15.23 -14.46
N ALA A 452 -2.58 -15.71 -13.22
CA ALA A 452 -3.16 -15.02 -12.06
C ALA A 452 -2.48 -13.67 -11.77
N VAL A 453 -1.16 -13.56 -11.95
CA VAL A 453 -0.41 -12.31 -11.83
C VAL A 453 -0.84 -11.29 -12.88
N ASP A 454 -1.12 -11.71 -14.11
CA ASP A 454 -1.57 -10.81 -15.18
C ASP A 454 -2.93 -10.19 -14.84
N LEU A 455 -3.89 -11.00 -14.39
CA LEU A 455 -5.17 -10.48 -13.95
C LEU A 455 -5.02 -9.57 -12.73
N PHE A 456 -4.22 -9.97 -11.76
CA PHE A 456 -3.96 -9.17 -10.57
C PHE A 456 -3.35 -7.81 -10.91
N ARG A 457 -2.32 -7.77 -11.76
CA ARG A 457 -1.71 -6.53 -12.23
C ARG A 457 -2.70 -5.62 -12.95
N SER A 458 -3.50 -6.17 -13.86
CA SER A 458 -4.49 -5.40 -14.61
C SER A 458 -5.62 -4.85 -13.73
N SER A 459 -5.86 -5.44 -12.56
CA SER A 459 -6.86 -4.97 -11.61
C SER A 459 -6.36 -3.88 -10.65
N VAL A 460 -5.03 -3.80 -10.44
CA VAL A 460 -4.42 -2.90 -9.44
C VAL A 460 -3.69 -1.72 -10.09
N PHE A 461 -3.02 -1.96 -11.21
CA PHE A 461 -2.20 -0.95 -11.88
C PHE A 461 -2.88 -0.46 -13.16
N ASP A 462 -2.61 0.76 -13.54
CA ASP A 462 -3.04 1.30 -14.83
C ASP A 462 -2.23 0.69 -16.00
N THR A 463 -2.66 0.96 -17.23
CA THR A 463 -2.05 0.40 -18.44
C THR A 463 -0.64 0.94 -18.72
N SER A 464 -0.23 2.01 -18.04
CA SER A 464 1.11 2.62 -18.16
C SER A 464 2.13 2.02 -17.20
N TYR A 465 1.68 1.17 -16.27
CA TYR A 465 2.56 0.55 -15.28
C TYR A 465 3.63 -0.32 -15.94
N ARG A 466 4.87 -0.08 -15.59
CA ARG A 466 6.02 -0.91 -15.98
C ARG A 466 6.54 -1.63 -14.75
N PRO A 467 6.64 -2.96 -14.76
CA PRO A 467 7.26 -3.70 -13.66
C PRO A 467 8.75 -3.39 -13.52
N ALA A 468 9.29 -3.59 -12.32
CA ALA A 468 10.73 -3.49 -12.10
C ALA A 468 11.50 -4.48 -12.99
N GLU A 469 12.71 -4.11 -13.41
CA GLU A 469 13.52 -4.88 -14.37
C GLU A 469 13.75 -6.33 -13.91
N PHE A 470 13.97 -6.56 -12.63
CA PHE A 470 14.16 -7.92 -12.09
C PHE A 470 12.92 -8.81 -12.27
N CYS A 471 11.71 -8.23 -12.17
CA CYS A 471 10.44 -8.92 -12.46
C CYS A 471 10.32 -9.23 -13.95
N VAL A 472 10.64 -8.27 -14.81
CA VAL A 472 10.60 -8.43 -16.28
C VAL A 472 11.50 -9.60 -16.71
N VAL A 473 12.74 -9.64 -16.20
CA VAL A 473 13.71 -10.69 -16.50
C VAL A 473 13.21 -12.06 -15.98
N THR A 474 12.75 -12.13 -14.75
CA THR A 474 12.21 -13.37 -14.13
C THR A 474 11.04 -13.91 -14.93
N ARG A 475 10.12 -13.04 -15.30
CA ARG A 475 8.95 -13.35 -16.10
C ARG A 475 9.32 -13.90 -17.47
N ALA A 476 10.17 -13.18 -18.21
CA ALA A 476 10.58 -13.55 -19.56
C ALA A 476 11.26 -14.94 -19.58
N ARG A 477 12.09 -15.25 -18.59
CA ARG A 477 12.72 -16.58 -18.47
C ARG A 477 11.68 -17.69 -18.25
N SER A 478 10.74 -17.48 -17.35
CA SER A 478 9.67 -18.44 -17.05
C SER A 478 8.78 -18.69 -18.27
N GLU A 479 8.37 -17.64 -18.96
CA GLU A 479 7.51 -17.76 -20.15
C GLU A 479 8.22 -18.47 -21.31
N ARG A 480 9.50 -18.13 -21.53
CA ARG A 480 10.30 -18.81 -22.57
C ARG A 480 10.38 -20.31 -22.29
N ALA A 481 10.67 -20.68 -21.05
CA ALA A 481 10.72 -22.09 -20.67
C ALA A 481 9.37 -22.79 -20.82
N LEU A 482 8.28 -22.18 -20.37
CA LEU A 482 6.94 -22.74 -20.47
C LEU A 482 6.47 -22.90 -21.91
N ARG A 483 6.79 -21.96 -22.81
CA ARG A 483 6.48 -22.11 -24.25
C ARG A 483 7.15 -23.31 -24.88
N LEU A 484 8.38 -23.61 -24.46
CA LEU A 484 9.11 -24.78 -24.93
C LEU A 484 8.60 -26.09 -24.34
N LEU A 485 8.10 -26.07 -23.11
CA LEU A 485 7.71 -27.26 -22.34
C LEU A 485 6.25 -27.68 -22.52
N LEU A 486 5.34 -26.72 -22.72
CA LEU A 486 3.89 -26.96 -22.81
C LEU A 486 3.36 -26.77 -24.24
N GLY A 487 4.02 -25.96 -25.06
CA GLY A 487 3.45 -25.53 -26.32
C GLY A 487 2.40 -24.42 -26.17
N GLY A 488 2.08 -23.75 -27.29
CA GLY A 488 1.29 -22.51 -27.24
C GLY A 488 -0.17 -22.66 -26.80
N ARG A 489 -0.79 -23.81 -27.09
CA ARG A 489 -2.23 -24.07 -26.79
C ARG A 489 -2.42 -24.42 -25.30
N GLU A 490 -1.60 -25.30 -24.78
CA GLU A 490 -1.65 -25.74 -23.38
C GLU A 490 -1.27 -24.61 -22.46
N LEU A 491 -0.23 -23.84 -22.81
CA LEU A 491 0.18 -22.67 -22.06
C LEU A 491 -0.96 -21.65 -21.94
N ARG A 492 -1.63 -21.32 -23.03
CA ARG A 492 -2.77 -20.38 -23.02
C ARG A 492 -3.89 -20.86 -22.11
N TYR A 493 -4.27 -22.14 -22.22
CA TYR A 493 -5.29 -22.73 -21.35
C TYR A 493 -4.91 -22.64 -19.87
N ALA A 494 -3.67 -22.95 -19.53
CA ALA A 494 -3.17 -22.86 -18.16
C ALA A 494 -3.18 -21.40 -17.64
N TYR A 495 -2.83 -20.43 -18.48
CA TYR A 495 -2.92 -19.00 -18.12
C TYR A 495 -4.35 -18.56 -17.82
N GLU A 496 -5.30 -18.93 -18.70
CA GLU A 496 -6.73 -18.61 -18.51
C GLU A 496 -7.29 -19.25 -17.23
N GLU A 497 -6.88 -20.49 -16.94
CA GLU A 497 -7.26 -21.16 -15.70
C GLU A 497 -6.68 -20.46 -14.48
N GLY A 498 -5.41 -20.06 -14.51
CA GLY A 498 -4.77 -19.30 -13.46
C GLY A 498 -5.46 -17.96 -13.20
N ALA A 499 -5.79 -17.22 -14.25
CA ALA A 499 -6.54 -15.97 -14.15
C ALA A 499 -7.91 -16.17 -13.50
N ARG A 500 -8.65 -17.23 -13.88
CA ARG A 500 -9.96 -17.56 -13.28
C ARG A 500 -9.86 -17.89 -11.78
N ARG A 501 -8.80 -18.58 -11.35
CA ARG A 501 -8.59 -18.97 -9.95
C ARG A 501 -8.16 -17.78 -9.09
N GLY A 502 -7.42 -16.84 -9.67
CA GLY A 502 -6.92 -15.65 -8.99
C GLY A 502 -5.72 -15.89 -8.08
N LEU A 503 -4.93 -14.85 -7.87
CA LEU A 503 -3.65 -14.94 -7.15
C LEU A 503 -3.82 -15.33 -5.67
N PHE A 504 -4.89 -14.90 -5.02
CA PHE A 504 -5.16 -15.22 -3.62
C PHE A 504 -5.42 -16.69 -3.37
N THR A 505 -6.28 -17.31 -4.19
CA THR A 505 -6.58 -18.74 -4.13
C THR A 505 -5.30 -19.55 -4.33
N LEU A 506 -4.52 -19.20 -5.36
CA LEU A 506 -3.28 -19.91 -5.68
C LEU A 506 -2.18 -19.70 -4.60
N ALA A 507 -2.17 -18.58 -3.91
CA ALA A 507 -1.26 -18.34 -2.79
C ALA A 507 -1.65 -19.13 -1.53
N GLY A 508 -2.94 -19.38 -1.30
CA GLY A 508 -3.45 -20.20 -0.21
C GLY A 508 -3.17 -21.71 -0.42
N GLU A 509 -3.13 -22.17 -1.66
CA GLU A 509 -2.82 -23.54 -2.03
C GLU A 509 -1.31 -23.81 -2.22
N ALA A 510 -0.54 -22.76 -2.33
CA ALA A 510 0.90 -22.80 -2.54
C ALA A 510 1.64 -23.10 -1.25
#